data_ebeb1c30749bc1fe565d14876d5532b6
#
_entry.id   ebeb1c30749bc1fe565d14876d5532b6
#
_cell.length_a   1.000
_cell.length_b   1.000
_cell.length_c   1.000
_cell.angle_alpha   90.00
_cell.angle_beta   90.00
_cell.angle_gamma   90.00
#
_symmetry.space_group_name_H-M   'P 1'
#
loop_
_entity.id
_entity.type
_entity.pdbx_description
1 polymer ?
#
loop_
_entity_poly.entity_id
_entity_poly.type
_entity_poly.pdbx_seq_one_letter_code
_entity_poly.pdbx_strand_id
1 'polypeptide(L)'
;EAQKYAGESRNELNMVFQFEHVENGSGDYGKWTTEKYDFKEFKRIMIKWQEELQGKAWNSLFLGNHDQPRSVSRFGNDNPAYRETSAKMLATCLHMMQGTPYVYQGEELGMTNAYFTELKDYRDIESIQYFHEYTEAGIYTPEYMMKCLMLRGRDNARTPMQWEDSHQAGFTEGTPWIRVNSNYKEINAKQQLLSLIH
;
A
#
# COMPACT_ATOMS: atom_id res chain seq x y z
N GLU A 1 -22.80 0.42 10.05
CA GLU A 1 -22.59 -1.05 10.18
C GLU A 1 -21.45 -1.38 11.15
N ALA A 2 -20.28 -0.74 11.10
CA ALA A 2 -19.15 -1.03 11.99
C ALA A 2 -19.56 -1.10 13.47
N GLN A 3 -20.33 -0.12 13.95
CA GLN A 3 -20.84 -0.12 15.33
C GLN A 3 -21.78 -1.31 15.66
N LYS A 4 -22.43 -1.89 14.66
CA LYS A 4 -23.32 -3.05 14.84
C LYS A 4 -22.53 -4.29 15.22
N TYR A 5 -21.34 -4.47 14.67
CA TYR A 5 -20.51 -5.64 14.89
C TYR A 5 -19.39 -5.41 15.92
N ALA A 6 -18.82 -4.21 15.95
CA ALA A 6 -17.67 -3.86 16.79
C ALA A 6 -18.00 -2.85 17.90
N GLY A 7 -19.28 -2.58 18.18
CA GLY A 7 -19.67 -1.74 19.31
C GLY A 7 -19.32 -2.40 20.64
N GLU A 8 -18.87 -1.61 21.63
CA GLU A 8 -18.40 -2.09 22.93
C GLU A 8 -19.39 -3.02 23.66
N SER A 9 -20.69 -2.77 23.49
CA SER A 9 -21.76 -3.60 24.12
C SER A 9 -22.16 -4.85 23.33
N ARG A 10 -21.57 -5.06 22.14
CA ARG A 10 -22.02 -6.14 21.24
C ARG A 10 -21.38 -7.48 21.52
N ASN A 11 -20.11 -7.49 21.99
CA ASN A 11 -19.33 -8.71 22.27
C ASN A 11 -19.18 -9.65 21.06
N GLU A 12 -19.20 -9.10 19.82
CA GLU A 12 -19.05 -9.87 18.58
C GLU A 12 -17.63 -9.75 18.04
N LEU A 13 -17.20 -8.52 17.67
CA LEU A 13 -15.88 -8.22 17.16
C LEU A 13 -15.24 -7.09 17.96
N ASN A 14 -13.93 -7.11 18.10
CA ASN A 14 -13.20 -6.03 18.77
C ASN A 14 -13.10 -4.78 17.88
N MET A 15 -12.95 -4.97 16.57
CA MET A 15 -12.82 -3.90 15.57
C MET A 15 -13.10 -4.44 14.17
N VAL A 16 -13.30 -3.57 13.21
CA VAL A 16 -13.48 -3.90 11.79
C VAL A 16 -12.59 -3.01 10.93
N PHE A 17 -12.16 -3.53 9.78
CA PHE A 17 -11.48 -2.75 8.77
C PHE A 17 -12.48 -2.02 7.87
N GLN A 18 -12.13 -0.82 7.47
CA GLN A 18 -12.79 -0.04 6.43
C GLN A 18 -11.83 0.14 5.24
N PHE A 19 -12.36 0.28 4.03
CA PHE A 19 -11.58 0.35 2.80
C PHE A 19 -11.80 1.65 2.01
N GLU A 20 -12.64 2.56 2.50
CA GLU A 20 -13.00 3.79 1.79
C GLU A 20 -11.78 4.60 1.35
N HIS A 21 -10.74 4.69 2.20
CA HIS A 21 -9.54 5.47 1.89
C HIS A 21 -8.66 4.84 0.80
N VAL A 22 -8.64 3.51 0.67
CA VAL A 22 -7.86 2.81 -0.37
C VAL A 22 -8.60 2.74 -1.70
N GLU A 23 -9.92 2.90 -1.69
CA GLU A 23 -10.75 3.02 -2.89
C GLU A 23 -10.75 4.44 -3.46
N ASN A 24 -10.36 5.44 -2.67
CA ASN A 24 -10.27 6.84 -3.09
C ASN A 24 -9.31 7.00 -4.30
N GLY A 25 -9.78 7.66 -5.34
CA GLY A 25 -9.09 7.83 -6.61
C GLY A 25 -9.23 6.63 -7.54
N SER A 26 -10.25 5.79 -7.36
CA SER A 26 -10.70 4.83 -8.37
C SER A 26 -11.47 5.55 -9.48
N GLY A 27 -11.30 5.08 -10.72
CA GLY A 27 -11.98 5.61 -11.89
C GLY A 27 -13.19 4.76 -12.31
N ASP A 28 -13.72 5.01 -13.50
CA ASP A 28 -14.87 4.29 -14.06
C ASP A 28 -14.64 2.77 -14.19
N TYR A 29 -13.38 2.37 -14.32
CA TYR A 29 -12.96 0.96 -14.38
C TYR A 29 -12.25 0.51 -13.09
N GLY A 30 -12.75 0.97 -11.95
CA GLY A 30 -12.25 0.62 -10.63
C GLY A 30 -10.85 1.17 -10.36
N LYS A 31 -9.99 0.35 -9.74
CA LYS A 31 -8.64 0.78 -9.33
C LYS A 31 -7.66 0.98 -10.50
N TRP A 32 -7.97 0.49 -11.69
CA TRP A 32 -7.08 0.52 -12.84
C TRP A 32 -7.07 1.89 -13.51
N THR A 33 -6.43 2.83 -12.87
CA THR A 33 -6.31 4.22 -13.30
C THR A 33 -4.97 4.81 -12.90
N THR A 34 -4.51 5.83 -13.62
CA THR A 34 -3.33 6.62 -13.27
C THR A 34 -3.68 7.85 -12.40
N GLU A 35 -4.95 8.03 -12.10
CA GLU A 35 -5.41 9.13 -11.24
C GLU A 35 -4.85 9.00 -9.82
N LYS A 36 -4.50 10.14 -9.26
CA LYS A 36 -4.09 10.23 -7.86
C LYS A 36 -5.32 10.20 -6.95
N TYR A 37 -5.11 9.79 -5.70
CA TYR A 37 -6.14 9.92 -4.69
C TYR A 37 -6.49 11.41 -4.44
N ASP A 38 -7.74 11.68 -4.09
CA ASP A 38 -8.15 13.01 -3.61
C ASP A 38 -7.78 13.16 -2.13
N PHE A 39 -6.85 14.06 -1.84
CA PHE A 39 -6.40 14.33 -0.46
C PHE A 39 -7.51 14.86 0.45
N LYS A 40 -8.42 15.68 -0.09
CA LYS A 40 -9.55 16.22 0.71
C LYS A 40 -10.50 15.10 1.11
N GLU A 41 -10.80 14.22 0.16
CA GLU A 41 -11.64 13.06 0.40
C GLU A 41 -10.96 12.06 1.36
N PHE A 42 -9.68 11.80 1.20
CA PHE A 42 -8.90 11.00 2.15
C PHE A 42 -9.02 11.55 3.57
N LYS A 43 -8.78 12.86 3.74
CA LYS A 43 -8.91 13.53 5.03
C LYS A 43 -10.33 13.41 5.59
N ARG A 44 -11.35 13.61 4.76
CA ARG A 44 -12.77 13.49 5.15
C ARG A 44 -13.09 12.07 5.66
N ILE A 45 -12.60 11.05 4.96
CA ILE A 45 -12.79 9.64 5.35
C ILE A 45 -12.14 9.37 6.71
N MET A 46 -10.89 9.80 6.90
CA MET A 46 -10.18 9.57 8.17
C MET A 46 -10.89 10.26 9.34
N ILE A 47 -11.29 11.52 9.18
CA ILE A 47 -12.05 12.27 10.21
C ILE A 47 -13.37 11.56 10.51
N LYS A 48 -14.15 11.22 9.48
CA LYS A 48 -15.43 10.51 9.63
C LYS A 48 -15.31 9.28 10.51
N TRP A 49 -14.32 8.42 10.24
CA TRP A 49 -14.15 7.19 11.01
C TRP A 49 -13.68 7.44 12.44
N GLN A 50 -12.87 8.45 12.68
CA GLN A 50 -12.50 8.87 14.03
C GLN A 50 -13.72 9.38 14.84
N GLU A 51 -14.51 10.28 14.26
CA GLU A 51 -15.66 10.90 14.93
C GLU A 51 -16.82 9.91 15.14
N GLU A 52 -17.15 9.11 14.13
CA GLU A 52 -18.27 8.19 14.21
C GLU A 52 -18.04 7.01 15.17
N LEU A 53 -16.79 6.57 15.35
CA LEU A 53 -16.47 5.47 16.26
C LEU A 53 -16.10 5.91 17.66
N GLN A 54 -15.82 7.19 17.88
CA GLN A 54 -15.44 7.71 19.19
C GLN A 54 -16.47 7.37 20.28
N GLY A 55 -16.01 6.66 21.34
CA GLY A 55 -16.85 6.20 22.45
C GLY A 55 -17.91 5.17 22.10
N LYS A 56 -17.81 4.53 20.93
CA LYS A 56 -18.80 3.53 20.46
C LYS A 56 -18.14 2.23 19.99
N ALA A 57 -16.98 2.30 19.34
CA ALA A 57 -16.25 1.16 18.83
C ALA A 57 -14.78 1.51 18.61
N TRP A 58 -13.92 0.50 18.58
CA TRP A 58 -12.49 0.68 18.32
C TRP A 58 -12.18 0.64 16.83
N ASN A 59 -11.24 1.48 16.38
CA ASN A 59 -10.89 1.61 14.97
C ASN A 59 -9.71 0.70 14.60
N SER A 60 -9.76 0.07 13.42
CA SER A 60 -8.59 -0.56 12.78
C SER A 60 -7.99 0.43 11.79
N LEU A 61 -6.73 0.78 11.99
CA LEU A 61 -6.03 1.79 11.20
C LEU A 61 -4.98 1.12 10.31
N PHE A 62 -5.00 1.39 9.01
CA PHE A 62 -3.98 0.92 8.08
C PHE A 62 -3.87 1.87 6.88
N LEU A 63 -2.72 1.88 6.22
CA LEU A 63 -2.50 2.59 4.96
C LEU A 63 -2.15 1.63 3.82
N GLY A 64 -1.61 0.46 4.13
CA GLY A 64 -1.24 -0.56 3.18
C GLY A 64 -1.54 -1.97 3.66
N ASN A 65 -1.64 -2.90 2.72
CA ASN A 65 -1.77 -4.33 2.95
C ASN A 65 -1.31 -5.10 1.70
N HIS A 66 -1.45 -6.43 1.71
CA HIS A 66 -1.06 -7.30 0.60
C HIS A 66 -1.89 -7.13 -0.69
N ASP A 67 -2.99 -6.39 -0.64
CA ASP A 67 -3.88 -6.11 -1.78
C ASP A 67 -3.82 -4.67 -2.29
N GLN A 68 -2.96 -3.85 -1.70
CA GLN A 68 -2.79 -2.44 -2.06
C GLN A 68 -1.35 -2.16 -2.51
N PRO A 69 -1.12 -1.16 -3.37
CA PRO A 69 0.24 -0.69 -3.64
C PRO A 69 0.88 -0.13 -2.37
N ARG A 70 2.20 0.04 -2.38
CA ARG A 70 2.94 0.59 -1.24
C ARG A 70 2.40 1.96 -0.82
N SER A 71 2.17 2.15 0.47
CA SER A 71 1.53 3.34 1.05
C SER A 71 2.26 4.64 0.71
N VAL A 72 3.60 4.65 0.76
CA VAL A 72 4.39 5.83 0.43
C VAL A 72 4.30 6.21 -1.05
N SER A 73 4.20 5.23 -1.95
CA SER A 73 3.99 5.48 -3.39
C SER A 73 2.56 5.91 -3.70
N ARG A 74 1.60 5.43 -2.92
CA ARG A 74 0.18 5.72 -3.11
C ARG A 74 -0.24 7.06 -2.54
N PHE A 75 0.10 7.33 -1.28
CA PHE A 75 -0.38 8.46 -0.48
C PHE A 75 0.69 9.52 -0.22
N GLY A 76 1.94 9.21 -0.45
CA GLY A 76 3.09 10.10 -0.23
C GLY A 76 3.76 10.53 -1.53
N ASN A 77 5.06 10.78 -1.41
CA ASN A 77 5.94 11.06 -2.52
C ASN A 77 7.17 10.15 -2.38
N ASP A 78 7.28 9.16 -3.25
CA ASP A 78 8.34 8.16 -3.23
C ASP A 78 9.58 8.54 -4.03
N ASN A 79 9.63 9.78 -4.54
CA ASN A 79 10.89 10.32 -5.07
C ASN A 79 11.97 10.23 -3.98
N PRO A 80 13.20 9.77 -4.30
CA PRO A 80 14.26 9.59 -3.30
C PRO A 80 14.48 10.79 -2.38
N ALA A 81 14.33 12.03 -2.89
CA ALA A 81 14.49 13.25 -2.11
C ALA A 81 13.38 13.45 -1.03
N TYR A 82 12.22 12.84 -1.19
CA TYR A 82 11.05 13.07 -0.32
C TYR A 82 10.52 11.79 0.33
N ARG A 83 10.95 10.63 -0.12
CA ARG A 83 10.43 9.32 0.33
C ARG A 83 10.45 9.16 1.85
N GLU A 84 11.58 9.44 2.47
CA GLU A 84 11.74 9.28 3.92
C GLU A 84 10.82 10.22 4.69
N THR A 85 10.78 11.48 4.32
CA THR A 85 9.89 12.47 4.95
C THR A 85 8.41 12.08 4.75
N SER A 86 8.05 11.60 3.56
CA SER A 86 6.69 11.13 3.27
C SER A 86 6.33 9.90 4.09
N ALA A 87 7.24 8.92 4.22
CA ALA A 87 7.02 7.74 5.03
C ALA A 87 6.81 8.10 6.52
N LYS A 88 7.66 8.97 7.06
CA LYS A 88 7.54 9.48 8.43
C LYS A 88 6.22 10.26 8.64
N MET A 89 5.81 11.08 7.69
CA MET A 89 4.54 11.81 7.74
C MET A 89 3.36 10.84 7.76
N LEU A 90 3.33 9.83 6.90
CA LEU A 90 2.29 8.82 6.85
C LEU A 90 2.24 7.99 8.14
N ALA A 91 3.38 7.57 8.67
CA ALA A 91 3.47 6.89 9.95
C ALA A 91 2.94 7.76 11.10
N THR A 92 3.30 9.05 11.13
CA THR A 92 2.76 9.99 12.12
C THR A 92 1.25 10.10 12.01
N CYS A 93 0.72 10.27 10.79
CA CYS A 93 -0.72 10.32 10.55
C CYS A 93 -1.42 9.07 11.10
N LEU A 94 -0.91 7.89 10.77
CA LEU A 94 -1.51 6.61 11.19
C LEU A 94 -1.48 6.43 12.72
N HIS A 95 -0.33 6.68 13.36
CA HIS A 95 -0.13 6.39 14.78
C HIS A 95 -0.70 7.44 15.72
N MET A 96 -1.01 8.66 15.23
CA MET A 96 -1.61 9.71 16.05
C MET A 96 -3.15 9.68 16.06
N MET A 97 -3.78 8.79 15.30
CA MET A 97 -5.22 8.55 15.34
C MET A 97 -5.60 7.55 16.44
N GLN A 98 -6.83 7.66 16.95
CA GLN A 98 -7.37 6.69 17.91
C GLN A 98 -7.71 5.38 17.19
N GLY A 99 -7.08 4.27 17.58
CA GLY A 99 -7.31 2.95 17.02
C GLY A 99 -6.07 2.06 17.12
N THR A 100 -6.15 0.86 16.58
CA THR A 100 -5.01 -0.06 16.47
C THR A 100 -4.35 0.12 15.10
N PRO A 101 -3.11 0.61 15.02
CA PRO A 101 -2.40 0.70 13.76
C PRO A 101 -1.91 -0.69 13.30
N TYR A 102 -2.17 -0.99 12.04
CA TYR A 102 -1.65 -2.17 11.34
C TYR A 102 -0.58 -1.72 10.36
N VAL A 103 0.65 -2.05 10.63
CA VAL A 103 1.80 -1.71 9.80
C VAL A 103 2.10 -2.90 8.90
N TYR A 104 1.96 -2.72 7.59
CA TYR A 104 2.25 -3.78 6.64
C TYR A 104 3.78 -3.93 6.45
N GLN A 105 4.27 -5.17 6.30
CA GLN A 105 5.70 -5.46 6.14
C GLN A 105 6.36 -4.57 5.08
N GLY A 106 7.45 -3.91 5.45
CA GLY A 106 8.19 -2.97 4.60
C GLY A 106 7.67 -1.52 4.63
N GLU A 107 6.48 -1.29 5.19
CA GLU A 107 5.96 0.06 5.40
C GLU A 107 6.81 0.84 6.39
N GLU A 108 7.29 0.17 7.43
CA GLU A 108 8.22 0.69 8.44
C GLU A 108 9.58 1.13 7.85
N LEU A 109 9.96 0.57 6.70
CA LEU A 109 11.16 0.97 5.96
C LEU A 109 10.89 2.04 4.90
N GLY A 110 9.63 2.36 4.65
CA GLY A 110 9.22 3.18 3.53
C GLY A 110 9.52 2.52 2.17
N MET A 111 9.31 1.19 2.06
CA MET A 111 9.39 0.48 0.78
C MET A 111 8.40 1.06 -0.21
N THR A 112 8.85 1.22 -1.47
CA THR A 112 8.07 1.80 -2.56
C THR A 112 7.49 0.73 -3.48
N ASN A 113 6.63 1.15 -4.41
CA ASN A 113 6.26 0.32 -5.55
C ASN A 113 7.51 -0.14 -6.30
N ALA A 114 7.43 -1.36 -6.88
CA ALA A 114 8.51 -1.91 -7.69
C ALA A 114 8.51 -1.38 -9.13
N TYR A 115 7.37 -0.86 -9.59
CA TYR A 115 7.21 -0.27 -10.92
C TYR A 115 7.66 -1.20 -12.05
N PHE A 116 7.28 -2.49 -11.99
CA PHE A 116 7.59 -3.44 -13.04
C PHE A 116 7.03 -3.01 -14.39
N THR A 117 7.88 -2.93 -15.39
CA THR A 117 7.55 -2.40 -16.73
C THR A 117 7.11 -3.46 -17.72
N GLU A 118 7.21 -4.73 -17.36
CA GLU A 118 6.86 -5.85 -18.23
C GLU A 118 5.83 -6.76 -17.56
N LEU A 119 4.81 -7.19 -18.29
CA LEU A 119 3.74 -8.05 -17.76
C LEU A 119 4.27 -9.38 -17.21
N LYS A 120 5.36 -9.92 -17.79
CA LYS A 120 6.00 -11.16 -17.32
C LYS A 120 6.54 -11.08 -15.88
N ASP A 121 6.77 -9.88 -15.35
CA ASP A 121 7.27 -9.67 -13.98
C ASP A 121 6.15 -9.76 -12.94
N TYR A 122 4.89 -9.65 -13.39
CA TYR A 122 3.73 -9.79 -12.52
C TYR A 122 3.37 -11.25 -12.28
N ARG A 123 2.93 -11.57 -11.08
CA ARG A 123 2.48 -12.90 -10.64
C ARG A 123 1.01 -12.91 -10.22
N ASP A 124 0.50 -11.74 -9.89
CA ASP A 124 -0.89 -11.57 -9.49
C ASP A 124 -1.84 -11.83 -10.65
N ILE A 125 -2.69 -12.85 -10.46
CA ILE A 125 -3.66 -13.27 -11.48
C ILE A 125 -4.64 -12.14 -11.83
N GLU A 126 -5.03 -11.31 -10.86
CA GLU A 126 -5.90 -10.16 -11.10
C GLU A 126 -5.24 -9.17 -12.07
N SER A 127 -3.98 -8.82 -11.84
CA SER A 127 -3.21 -7.92 -12.69
C SER A 127 -3.11 -8.45 -14.13
N ILE A 128 -2.82 -9.74 -14.29
CA ILE A 128 -2.67 -10.40 -15.59
C ILE A 128 -4.01 -10.47 -16.32
N GLN A 129 -5.08 -10.87 -15.62
CA GLN A 129 -6.42 -10.99 -16.23
C GLN A 129 -6.95 -9.64 -16.70
N TYR A 130 -6.91 -8.61 -15.86
CA TYR A 130 -7.38 -7.28 -16.26
C TYR A 130 -6.52 -6.63 -17.34
N PHE A 131 -5.21 -6.95 -17.40
CA PHE A 131 -4.38 -6.50 -18.51
C PHE A 131 -4.94 -7.03 -19.85
N HIS A 132 -5.18 -8.33 -19.94
CA HIS A 132 -5.71 -8.95 -21.16
C HIS A 132 -7.14 -8.48 -21.45
N GLU A 133 -8.03 -8.54 -20.48
CA GLU A 133 -9.43 -8.18 -20.63
C GLU A 133 -9.59 -6.74 -21.17
N TYR A 134 -8.89 -5.77 -20.56
CA TYR A 134 -9.08 -4.37 -20.92
C TYR A 134 -8.36 -3.99 -22.22
N THR A 135 -7.26 -4.65 -22.53
CA THR A 135 -6.57 -4.39 -23.81
C THR A 135 -7.26 -5.07 -24.97
N GLU A 136 -7.74 -6.31 -24.83
CA GLU A 136 -8.49 -7.03 -25.86
C GLU A 136 -9.86 -6.40 -26.14
N ALA A 137 -10.53 -5.89 -25.10
CA ALA A 137 -11.78 -5.17 -25.24
C ALA A 137 -11.60 -3.74 -25.80
N GLY A 138 -10.36 -3.27 -25.99
CA GLY A 138 -10.08 -1.90 -26.47
C GLY A 138 -10.43 -0.80 -25.47
N ILE A 139 -10.63 -1.14 -24.20
CA ILE A 139 -10.90 -0.18 -23.12
C ILE A 139 -9.64 0.66 -22.84
N TYR A 140 -8.49 0.00 -22.75
CA TYR A 140 -7.19 0.62 -22.54
C TYR A 140 -6.17 0.17 -23.58
N THR A 141 -5.20 1.04 -23.88
CA THR A 141 -4.01 0.60 -24.61
C THR A 141 -3.11 -0.22 -23.68
N PRO A 142 -2.28 -1.14 -24.22
CA PRO A 142 -1.32 -1.89 -23.41
C PRO A 142 -0.40 -0.99 -22.56
N GLU A 143 0.04 0.13 -23.12
CA GLU A 143 0.91 1.09 -22.44
C GLU A 143 0.19 1.77 -21.27
N TYR A 144 -1.09 2.13 -21.42
CA TYR A 144 -1.86 2.72 -20.34
C TYR A 144 -2.15 1.70 -19.23
N MET A 145 -2.55 0.48 -19.62
CA MET A 145 -2.79 -0.58 -18.63
C MET A 145 -1.51 -0.95 -17.87
N MET A 146 -0.33 -0.98 -18.52
CA MET A 146 0.93 -1.17 -17.82
C MET A 146 1.19 -0.05 -16.80
N LYS A 147 0.89 1.20 -17.12
CA LYS A 147 0.99 2.30 -16.13
C LYS A 147 0.06 2.08 -14.94
N CYS A 148 -1.16 1.61 -15.18
CA CYS A 148 -2.08 1.25 -14.10
C CYS A 148 -1.50 0.13 -13.21
N LEU A 149 -0.94 -0.92 -13.80
CA LEU A 149 -0.28 -2.01 -13.05
C LEU A 149 0.89 -1.51 -12.22
N MET A 150 1.74 -0.65 -12.79
CA MET A 150 2.88 -0.06 -12.08
C MET A 150 2.44 0.73 -10.84
N LEU A 151 1.31 1.42 -10.92
CA LEU A 151 0.80 2.27 -9.84
C LEU A 151 -0.10 1.54 -8.85
N ARG A 152 -0.91 0.58 -9.33
CA ARG A 152 -2.03 0.00 -8.58
C ARG A 152 -1.94 -1.50 -8.37
N GLY A 153 -1.06 -2.21 -9.07
CA GLY A 153 -0.93 -3.66 -8.98
C GLY A 153 -0.53 -4.12 -7.57
N ARG A 154 -1.14 -5.21 -7.10
CA ARG A 154 -0.91 -5.79 -5.77
C ARG A 154 0.52 -6.30 -5.59
N ASP A 155 1.16 -6.72 -6.68
CA ASP A 155 2.53 -7.24 -6.65
C ASP A 155 3.56 -6.22 -6.15
N ASN A 156 3.25 -4.91 -6.23
CA ASN A 156 4.07 -3.88 -5.60
C ASN A 156 4.24 -4.09 -4.08
N ALA A 157 3.22 -4.60 -3.41
CA ALA A 157 3.27 -4.88 -1.97
C ALA A 157 3.78 -6.30 -1.66
N ARG A 158 3.87 -7.18 -2.68
CA ARG A 158 4.23 -8.59 -2.52
C ARG A 158 5.68 -8.91 -2.87
N THR A 159 6.46 -7.89 -3.24
CA THR A 159 7.90 -8.03 -3.41
C THR A 159 8.56 -8.51 -2.13
N PRO A 160 9.65 -9.31 -2.22
CA PRO A 160 10.39 -9.74 -1.05
C PRO A 160 10.76 -8.60 -0.12
N MET A 161 10.76 -8.86 1.19
CA MET A 161 11.23 -7.92 2.21
C MET A 161 12.70 -7.58 1.96
N GLN A 162 13.02 -6.30 2.05
CA GLN A 162 14.37 -5.79 1.83
C GLN A 162 15.13 -5.77 3.14
N TRP A 163 15.88 -6.84 3.44
CA TRP A 163 16.62 -6.97 4.68
C TRP A 163 17.96 -6.23 4.66
N GLU A 164 18.70 -6.36 3.54
CA GLU A 164 20.00 -5.74 3.37
C GLU A 164 20.35 -5.49 1.90
N ASP A 165 21.50 -4.92 1.63
CA ASP A 165 22.00 -4.58 0.29
C ASP A 165 22.69 -5.73 -0.46
N SER A 166 22.62 -6.96 0.07
CA SER A 166 23.19 -8.17 -0.52
C SER A 166 22.29 -8.81 -1.58
N HIS A 167 22.75 -9.94 -2.15
CA HIS A 167 22.00 -10.68 -3.17
C HIS A 167 20.54 -10.91 -2.73
N GLN A 168 19.59 -10.68 -3.64
CA GLN A 168 18.13 -10.80 -3.41
C GLN A 168 17.67 -10.06 -2.13
N ALA A 169 18.29 -8.91 -1.83
CA ALA A 169 18.00 -8.12 -0.63
C ALA A 169 18.16 -8.88 0.71
N GLY A 170 18.99 -9.91 0.73
CA GLY A 170 19.12 -10.80 1.90
C GLY A 170 17.90 -11.66 2.18
N PHE A 171 16.95 -11.73 1.25
CA PHE A 171 15.69 -12.47 1.42
C PHE A 171 15.85 -13.97 1.15
N THR A 172 16.64 -14.35 0.14
CA THR A 172 16.86 -15.74 -0.26
C THR A 172 18.16 -15.90 -1.03
N GLU A 173 18.77 -17.07 -0.94
CA GLU A 173 19.90 -17.47 -1.81
C GLU A 173 19.44 -17.98 -3.18
N GLY A 174 18.16 -18.34 -3.30
CA GLY A 174 17.55 -18.83 -4.54
C GLY A 174 16.89 -17.72 -5.36
N THR A 175 16.04 -18.10 -6.30
CA THR A 175 15.21 -17.18 -7.07
C THR A 175 13.89 -16.97 -6.34
N PRO A 176 13.55 -15.73 -5.94
CA PRO A 176 12.26 -15.45 -5.31
C PRO A 176 11.12 -15.61 -6.33
N TRP A 177 9.92 -15.96 -5.86
CA TRP A 177 8.74 -16.16 -6.73
C TRP A 177 8.34 -14.88 -7.48
N ILE A 178 8.61 -13.70 -6.89
CA ILE A 178 8.47 -12.40 -7.51
C ILE A 178 9.79 -11.63 -7.34
N ARG A 179 10.17 -10.87 -8.33
CA ARG A 179 11.44 -10.14 -8.36
C ARG A 179 11.53 -9.13 -7.22
N VAL A 180 12.70 -9.05 -6.57
CA VAL A 180 13.00 -8.03 -5.58
C VAL A 180 12.92 -6.64 -6.22
N ASN A 181 12.42 -5.65 -5.49
CA ASN A 181 12.44 -4.26 -5.93
C ASN A 181 13.89 -3.78 -6.10
N SER A 182 14.19 -3.14 -7.23
CA SER A 182 15.55 -2.75 -7.60
C SER A 182 16.21 -1.76 -6.63
N ASN A 183 15.42 -1.07 -5.82
CA ASN A 183 15.93 -0.07 -4.86
C ASN A 183 16.33 -0.65 -3.49
N TYR A 184 16.44 -1.97 -3.38
CA TYR A 184 16.79 -2.63 -2.11
C TYR A 184 18.17 -2.24 -1.57
N LYS A 185 19.06 -1.73 -2.44
CA LYS A 185 20.38 -1.26 -2.01
C LYS A 185 20.32 0.01 -1.18
N GLU A 186 19.31 0.85 -1.44
CA GLU A 186 19.10 2.13 -0.76
C GLU A 186 18.02 2.04 0.33
N ILE A 187 17.08 1.11 0.18
CA ILE A 187 15.95 0.94 1.10
C ILE A 187 15.99 -0.48 1.65
N ASN A 188 16.51 -0.64 2.86
CA ASN A 188 16.56 -1.94 3.53
C ASN A 188 16.67 -1.80 5.06
N ALA A 189 16.32 -2.87 5.76
CA ALA A 189 16.28 -2.89 7.21
C ALA A 189 17.65 -2.61 7.84
N LYS A 190 18.74 -3.18 7.29
CA LYS A 190 20.09 -3.00 7.79
C LYS A 190 20.52 -1.54 7.84
N GLN A 191 20.26 -0.78 6.77
CA GLN A 191 20.57 0.65 6.73
C GLN A 191 19.71 1.47 7.69
N GLN A 192 18.42 1.13 7.81
CA GLN A 192 17.51 1.82 8.73
C GLN A 192 17.92 1.62 10.20
N LEU A 193 18.32 0.40 10.58
CA LEU A 193 18.81 0.10 11.93
C LEU A 193 20.07 0.90 12.26
N LEU A 194 20.99 1.07 11.32
CA LEU A 194 22.19 1.89 11.51
C LEU A 194 21.85 3.37 11.71
N SER A 195 20.80 3.88 11.10
CA SER A 195 20.38 5.27 11.25
C SER A 195 19.70 5.57 12.60
N LEU A 196 19.15 4.56 13.27
CA LEU A 196 18.53 4.70 14.60
C LEU A 196 19.56 4.73 15.75
N ILE A 197 20.82 4.43 15.49
CA ILE A 197 21.89 4.39 16.48
C ILE A 197 22.65 5.74 16.54
N HIS A 198 22.34 6.65 15.68
CA HIS A 198 22.87 8.01 15.60
C HIS A 198 21.76 9.05 15.76
#